data_ae34a4c8995b1b84720acdf1e1ffe102
#
_entry.id   ae34a4c8995b1b84720acdf1e1ffe102
#
_cell.length_a   1.000
_cell.length_b   1.000
_cell.length_c   1.000
_cell.angle_alpha   90.00
_cell.angle_beta   90.00
_cell.angle_gamma   90.00
#
_symmetry.space_group_name_H-M   'P 1'
#
loop_
_entity.id
_entity.type
_entity.pdbx_description
1 polymer ?
#
loop_
_entity_poly.entity_id
_entity_poly.type
_entity_poly.pdbx_seq_one_letter_code
_entity_poly.pdbx_strand_id
1 'polypeptide(L)' 'MIIGYDAKRIVNNNTGLGSYGRNLINSLVPLLETNDKLLLYTPSFGNEELRSQVIHSNQVQYVYPQNASN' A
#
# COMPACT_ATOMS: atom_id res chain seq x y z
N MET A 1 3.69 1.53 16.56
CA MET A 1 2.29 1.23 16.13
C MET A 1 2.33 0.54 14.77
N ILE A 2 1.46 -0.43 14.59
CA ILE A 2 1.32 -1.12 13.31
C ILE A 2 -0.07 -0.79 12.77
N ILE A 3 -0.13 -0.25 11.55
CA ILE A 3 -1.37 0.14 10.91
C ILE A 3 -1.59 -0.79 9.73
N GLY A 4 -2.73 -1.48 9.70
CA GLY A 4 -3.12 -2.31 8.58
C GLY A 4 -4.09 -1.57 7.66
N TYR A 5 -3.95 -1.73 6.36
CA TYR A 5 -4.79 -1.06 5.37
C TYR A 5 -5.09 -2.01 4.22
N ASP A 6 -6.35 -2.05 3.81
CA ASP A 6 -6.77 -2.84 2.64
C ASP A 6 -6.30 -2.11 1.39
N ALA A 7 -5.32 -2.68 0.72
CA ALA A 7 -4.64 -2.03 -0.41
C ALA A 7 -5.04 -2.60 -1.77
N LYS A 8 -6.11 -3.39 -1.83
CA LYS A 8 -6.52 -4.00 -3.10
C LYS A 8 -6.67 -2.96 -4.22
N ARG A 9 -7.36 -1.85 -3.92
CA ARG A 9 -7.57 -0.81 -4.92
C ARG A 9 -6.33 0.02 -5.19
N ILE A 10 -5.47 0.14 -4.21
CA ILE A 10 -4.23 0.90 -4.36
C ILE A 10 -3.36 0.32 -5.47
N VAL A 11 -3.31 -1.01 -5.58
CA VAL A 11 -2.43 -1.68 -6.54
C VAL A 11 -3.15 -2.10 -7.82
N ASN A 12 -4.48 -2.01 -7.88
CA ASN A 12 -5.24 -2.52 -9.02
C ASN A 12 -6.15 -1.50 -9.69
N ASN A 13 -6.40 -0.36 -9.07
CA ASN A 13 -7.42 0.58 -9.54
C ASN A 13 -6.78 1.91 -9.88
N ASN A 14 -6.89 2.33 -11.14
CA ASN A 14 -6.34 3.61 -11.58
C ASN A 14 -7.40 4.72 -11.67
N THR A 15 -8.61 4.48 -11.15
CA THR A 15 -9.65 5.50 -11.07
C THR A 15 -9.56 6.24 -9.73
N GLY A 16 -10.58 7.08 -9.45
CA GLY A 16 -10.57 7.94 -8.28
C GLY A 16 -10.37 7.23 -6.95
N LEU A 17 -10.95 6.03 -6.78
CA LEU A 17 -10.80 5.30 -5.51
C LEU A 17 -9.37 4.85 -5.28
N GLY A 18 -8.70 4.32 -6.33
CA GLY A 18 -7.31 3.92 -6.21
C GLY A 18 -6.39 5.12 -6.03
N SER A 19 -6.63 6.18 -6.77
CA SER A 19 -5.86 7.41 -6.65
C SER A 19 -5.97 8.02 -5.25
N TYR A 20 -7.18 8.06 -4.71
CA TYR A 20 -7.39 8.54 -3.36
C TYR A 20 -6.59 7.73 -2.34
N GLY A 21 -6.64 6.40 -2.47
CA GLY A 21 -5.91 5.52 -1.56
C GLY A 21 -4.39 5.73 -1.63
N ARG A 22 -3.83 5.82 -2.83
CA ARG A 22 -2.40 6.05 -3.00
C ARG A 22 -1.98 7.40 -2.41
N ASN A 23 -2.78 8.44 -2.64
CA ASN A 23 -2.50 9.76 -2.09
C ASN A 23 -2.59 9.76 -0.57
N LEU A 24 -3.56 9.03 -0.01
CA LEU A 24 -3.71 8.91 1.43
C LEU A 24 -2.47 8.26 2.05
N ILE A 25 -2.01 7.14 1.48
CA ILE A 25 -0.82 6.47 1.97
C ILE A 25 0.39 7.40 1.88
N ASN A 26 0.57 8.08 0.76
CA ASN A 26 1.71 8.97 0.56
C ASN A 26 1.68 10.16 1.53
N SER A 27 0.51 10.56 1.99
CA SER A 27 0.38 11.60 3.00
C SER A 27 0.65 11.08 4.40
N LEU A 28 0.33 9.81 4.64
CA LEU A 28 0.48 9.20 5.96
C LEU A 28 1.93 8.82 6.26
N VAL A 29 2.66 8.29 5.28
CA VAL A 29 3.99 7.75 5.51
C VAL A 29 4.94 8.75 6.16
N PRO A 30 4.99 10.03 5.72
CA PRO A 30 5.88 11.01 6.38
C PRO A 30 5.54 11.29 7.84
N LEU A 31 4.33 10.93 8.27
CA LEU A 31 3.88 11.15 9.64
C LEU A 31 4.20 9.98 10.56
N LEU A 32 4.68 8.86 10.01
CA LEU A 32 5.02 7.69 10.81
C LEU A 32 6.25 7.97 11.68
N GLU A 33 6.19 7.51 12.92
CA GLU A 33 7.34 7.56 13.81
C GLU A 33 8.24 6.36 13.55
N THR A 34 9.43 6.36 14.15
CA THR A 34 10.48 5.38 13.85
C THR A 34 10.02 3.93 13.97
N ASN A 35 9.19 3.64 14.98
CA ASN A 35 8.74 2.28 15.24
C ASN A 35 7.39 1.96 14.59
N ASP A 36 6.83 2.89 13.85
CA ASP A 36 5.55 2.65 13.19
C ASP A 36 5.75 1.90 11.89
N LYS A 37 4.79 1.04 11.56
CA LYS A 37 4.77 0.31 10.31
C LYS A 37 3.39 0.36 9.68
N LEU A 38 3.38 0.41 8.36
CA LEU A 38 2.16 0.38 7.57
C LEU A 38 2.14 -0.90 6.76
N LEU A 39 1.12 -1.73 7.01
CA LEU A 39 0.95 -2.99 6.30
C LEU A 39 -0.15 -2.84 5.26
N LEU A 40 0.20 -3.01 4.00
CA LEU A 40 -0.73 -2.89 2.89
C LEU A 40 -1.16 -4.29 2.47
N TYR A 41 -2.38 -4.68 2.85
CA TYR A 41 -2.91 -6.00 2.56
C TYR A 41 -3.54 -6.01 1.17
N THR A 42 -3.05 -6.89 0.32
CA THR A 42 -3.55 -7.01 -1.04
C THR A 42 -3.60 -8.49 -1.45
N PRO A 43 -4.63 -8.91 -2.23
CA PRO A 43 -4.74 -10.31 -2.64
C PRO A 43 -3.68 -10.73 -3.66
N SER A 44 -3.07 -9.78 -4.37
CA SER A 44 -2.08 -10.08 -5.39
C SER A 44 -1.10 -8.93 -5.50
N PHE A 45 -0.04 -9.12 -6.29
CA PHE A 45 0.93 -8.07 -6.55
C PHE A 45 0.29 -6.83 -7.16
N GLY A 46 -0.69 -7.02 -8.04
CA GLY A 46 -1.36 -5.92 -8.71
C GLY A 46 -0.54 -5.33 -9.85
N ASN A 47 -0.85 -4.09 -10.19
CA ASN A 47 -0.23 -3.38 -11.31
C ASN A 47 1.04 -2.69 -10.84
N GLU A 48 2.16 -2.99 -11.49
CA GLU A 48 3.46 -2.45 -11.10
C GLU A 48 3.50 -0.92 -11.21
N GLU A 49 2.90 -0.36 -12.25
CA GLU A 49 2.89 1.08 -12.45
C GLU A 49 2.12 1.79 -11.33
N LEU A 50 0.98 1.24 -10.91
CA LEU A 50 0.21 1.81 -9.82
C LEU A 50 0.98 1.69 -8.50
N ARG A 51 1.64 0.56 -8.26
CA ARG A 51 2.45 0.39 -7.07
C ARG A 51 3.59 1.41 -7.01
N SER A 52 4.15 1.75 -8.16
CA SER A 52 5.25 2.72 -8.22
C SER A 52 4.84 4.12 -7.77
N GLN A 53 3.54 4.40 -7.72
CA GLN A 53 3.03 5.68 -7.24
C GLN A 53 2.97 5.78 -5.73
N VAL A 54 3.19 4.68 -5.01
CA VAL A 54 3.22 4.64 -3.55
C VAL A 54 4.66 4.86 -3.09
N ILE A 55 4.83 5.69 -2.06
CA ILE A 55 6.16 5.98 -1.50
C ILE A 55 6.89 4.69 -1.15
N HIS A 56 8.13 4.58 -1.58
CA HIS A 56 9.00 3.47 -1.24
C HIS A 56 9.65 3.78 0.12
N SER A 57 9.32 2.98 1.11
CA SER A 57 9.82 3.17 2.48
C SER A 57 9.95 1.82 3.16
N ASN A 58 10.95 1.68 4.03
CA ASN A 58 11.09 0.46 4.82
C ASN A 58 10.01 0.33 5.91
N GLN A 59 9.22 1.37 6.12
CA GLN A 59 8.09 1.33 7.04
C GLN A 59 6.80 0.90 6.35
N VAL A 60 6.82 0.70 5.03
CA VAL A 60 5.67 0.25 4.25
C VAL A 60 5.95 -1.15 3.74
N GLN A 61 5.06 -2.09 4.09
CA GLN A 61 5.21 -3.48 3.69
C GLN A 61 3.92 -3.96 3.05
N TYR A 62 4.04 -4.60 1.88
CA TYR A 62 2.90 -5.27 1.25
C TYR A 62 2.77 -6.67 1.83
N VAL A 63 1.53 -7.06 2.13
CA VAL A 63 1.24 -8.36 2.71
C VAL A 63 0.29 -9.10 1.79
N TYR A 64 0.67 -10.30 1.37
CA TYR A 64 -0.10 -11.13 0.45
C TYR A 64 -0.61 -12.38 1.16
N PRO A 65 -1.73 -12.96 0.68
CA PRO A 65 -2.11 -14.29 1.15
C PRO A 65 -0.99 -15.29 0.83
N GLN A 66 -0.92 -16.36 1.61
CA GLN A 66 0.13 -17.37 1.46
C GLN A 66 0.18 -17.97 0.06
N ASN A 67 -0.97 -18.09 -0.61
CA ASN A 67 -1.07 -18.65 -1.95
C ASN A 67 -1.25 -17.60 -3.03
N ALA A 68 -0.90 -16.34 -2.76
CA ALA A 68 -1.06 -15.28 -3.73
C ALA A 68 -0.15 -15.51 -4.93
N SER A 69 -0.68 -15.24 -6.12
CA SER A 69 0.11 -15.20 -7.35
C SER A 69 0.21 -13.77 -7.86
N ASN A 70 1.24 -13.52 -8.61
CA ASN A 70 1.49 -12.20 -9.18
C ASN A 70 0.67 -11.95 -10.44
#